data_84769fcdb81c752508749f038eb89973
#
_entry.id   84769fcdb81c752508749f038eb89973
#
_cell.length_a   1.000
_cell.length_b   1.000
_cell.length_c   1.000
_cell.angle_alpha   90.00
_cell.angle_beta   90.00
_cell.angle_gamma   90.00
#
_symmetry.space_group_name_H-M   'P 1'
#
loop_
_entity.id
_entity.type
_entity.pdbx_description
1 polymer ?
#
loop_
_entity_poly.entity_id
_entity_poly.type
_entity_poly.pdbx_seq_one_letter_code
_entity_poly.pdbx_strand_id
1 'polypeptide(L)'
;LFMKKLVISILFVMQVAFVWSQDKTSSITGKVVDSKTQKPLENVVATIQNTTSTKMTNAQGIFVFENVVVGNQLLEITSTGYSRQILSLEVSEGAALDLGVIVMEEDMTSEQQLSLITITENDLGDDNSGSESTSGLLQATRDVFQQSAAFNWGQARFRIRGLDNEYGRTMINGVPMDKIYDGRPQWSNWGGLNDATRNQEFTMGTAPSDYTFGGALGTQEINTRASIYRPGSRISFSGTNTNYNWRMMGTYASGMDKNGWAYVISAGRRWAEEGYFEGTDYSANSFFASVEKKISENHSLNFTAIYAQNSRGKNSTNSEEVNDLAGIKYNS
;
A
#
# COMPACT_ATOMS: atom_id res chain seq x y z
N LEU A 1 -13.45 -16.28 73.18
CA LEU A 1 -12.48 -15.30 72.62
C LEU A 1 -11.85 -15.83 71.35
N PHE A 2 -11.56 -17.14 71.25
CA PHE A 2 -10.89 -17.77 70.09
C PHE A 2 -11.75 -17.78 68.82
N MET A 3 -13.06 -18.10 68.93
CA MET A 3 -13.98 -18.11 67.80
C MET A 3 -14.18 -16.72 67.17
N LYS A 4 -14.23 -15.62 67.92
CA LYS A 4 -14.34 -14.28 67.43
C LYS A 4 -13.10 -13.88 66.63
N LYS A 5 -11.90 -14.27 67.05
CA LYS A 5 -10.65 -14.01 66.32
C LYS A 5 -10.58 -14.81 65.02
N LEU A 6 -11.08 -16.05 64.99
CA LEU A 6 -11.13 -16.90 63.81
C LEU A 6 -12.10 -16.33 62.74
N VAL A 7 -13.29 -15.86 63.12
CA VAL A 7 -14.26 -15.26 62.22
C VAL A 7 -13.73 -13.95 61.63
N ILE A 8 -13.04 -13.12 62.42
CA ILE A 8 -12.42 -11.88 61.93
C ILE A 8 -11.28 -12.18 60.93
N SER A 9 -10.45 -13.22 61.21
CA SER A 9 -9.40 -13.65 60.26
C SER A 9 -9.98 -14.17 58.94
N ILE A 10 -11.06 -14.95 58.98
CA ILE A 10 -11.73 -15.45 57.76
C ILE A 10 -12.35 -14.30 56.95
N LEU A 11 -12.98 -13.33 57.62
CA LEU A 11 -13.53 -12.13 56.99
C LEU A 11 -12.43 -11.27 56.31
N PHE A 12 -11.26 -11.17 56.96
CA PHE A 12 -10.12 -10.43 56.40
C PHE A 12 -9.51 -11.13 55.19
N VAL A 13 -9.41 -12.47 55.21
CA VAL A 13 -8.95 -13.27 54.06
C VAL A 13 -9.94 -13.21 52.91
N MET A 14 -11.26 -13.20 53.19
CA MET A 14 -12.28 -12.98 52.14
C MET A 14 -12.20 -11.60 51.50
N GLN A 15 -11.89 -10.54 52.23
CA GLN A 15 -11.72 -9.21 51.66
C GLN A 15 -10.45 -9.11 50.78
N VAL A 16 -9.37 -9.78 51.11
CA VAL A 16 -8.15 -9.83 50.31
C VAL A 16 -8.37 -10.58 49.01
N ALA A 17 -9.22 -11.61 48.99
CA ALA A 17 -9.55 -12.35 47.76
C ALA A 17 -10.38 -11.51 46.74
N PHE A 18 -11.18 -10.55 47.22
CA PHE A 18 -11.93 -9.65 46.33
C PHE A 18 -11.07 -8.55 45.68
N VAL A 19 -9.91 -8.21 46.22
CA VAL A 19 -9.02 -7.17 45.69
C VAL A 19 -8.20 -7.68 44.48
N TRP A 20 -8.11 -8.99 44.27
CA TRP A 20 -7.33 -9.60 43.19
C TRP A 20 -8.13 -9.87 41.90
N SER A 21 -9.41 -9.57 41.87
CA SER A 21 -10.25 -9.65 40.68
C SER A 21 -10.47 -8.26 40.05
N GLN A 22 -9.39 -7.51 39.84
CA GLN A 22 -9.40 -6.45 38.87
C GLN A 22 -9.06 -7.10 37.52
N ASP A 23 -10.08 -7.39 36.75
CA ASP A 23 -9.93 -7.78 35.37
C ASP A 23 -9.08 -6.70 34.68
N LYS A 24 -7.89 -7.07 34.23
CA LYS A 24 -7.07 -6.20 33.43
C LYS A 24 -7.79 -5.96 32.11
N THR A 25 -8.42 -4.81 32.00
CA THR A 25 -9.20 -4.44 30.85
C THR A 25 -8.28 -3.98 29.73
N SER A 26 -8.45 -4.52 28.56
CA SER A 26 -7.75 -4.10 27.35
C SER A 26 -8.56 -3.01 26.64
N SER A 27 -7.88 -2.04 26.06
CA SER A 27 -8.52 -0.96 25.32
C SER A 27 -7.96 -0.86 23.89
N ILE A 28 -8.80 -0.43 22.95
CA ILE A 28 -8.41 -0.15 21.57
C ILE A 28 -8.77 1.30 21.26
N THR A 29 -7.80 2.06 20.79
CA THR A 29 -7.97 3.44 20.35
C THR A 29 -7.51 3.58 18.90
N GLY A 30 -8.24 4.37 18.12
CA GLY A 30 -7.84 4.70 16.74
C GLY A 30 -8.43 6.03 16.29
N LYS A 31 -7.81 6.61 15.28
CA LYS A 31 -8.27 7.85 14.65
C LYS A 31 -8.59 7.58 13.19
N VAL A 32 -9.81 7.91 12.77
CA VAL A 32 -10.28 7.73 11.39
C VAL A 32 -10.20 9.06 10.65
N VAL A 33 -9.62 9.02 9.44
CA VAL A 33 -9.49 10.18 8.56
C VAL A 33 -9.90 9.83 7.14
N ASP A 34 -10.30 10.84 6.39
CA ASP A 34 -10.56 10.73 4.96
C ASP A 34 -9.25 10.61 4.16
N SER A 35 -9.22 9.74 3.15
CA SER A 35 -8.02 9.46 2.36
C SER A 35 -7.52 10.66 1.55
N LYS A 36 -8.42 11.45 1.00
CA LYS A 36 -8.11 12.57 0.12
C LYS A 36 -7.78 13.84 0.89
N THR A 37 -8.63 14.16 1.86
CA THR A 37 -8.55 15.44 2.59
C THR A 37 -7.74 15.34 3.87
N GLN A 38 -7.47 14.12 4.37
CA GLN A 38 -6.83 13.85 5.66
C GLN A 38 -7.59 14.48 6.85
N LYS A 39 -8.85 14.86 6.64
CA LYS A 39 -9.71 15.38 7.71
C LYS A 39 -10.23 14.24 8.57
N PRO A 40 -10.37 14.48 9.89
CA PRO A 40 -10.99 13.50 10.75
C PRO A 40 -12.45 13.27 10.35
N LEU A 41 -12.87 12.00 10.36
CA LEU A 41 -14.22 11.59 10.05
C LEU A 41 -15.00 11.38 11.34
N GLU A 42 -16.06 12.16 11.51
CA GLU A 42 -17.00 12.07 12.62
C GLU A 42 -18.11 11.05 12.29
N ASN A 43 -18.68 10.43 13.33
CA ASN A 43 -19.79 9.47 13.22
C ASN A 43 -19.48 8.21 12.40
N VAL A 44 -18.21 7.86 12.24
CA VAL A 44 -17.80 6.57 11.68
C VAL A 44 -18.09 5.48 12.70
N VAL A 45 -18.72 4.41 12.25
CA VAL A 45 -19.11 3.28 13.08
C VAL A 45 -17.96 2.28 13.10
N ALA A 46 -17.39 2.04 14.27
CA ALA A 46 -16.41 0.98 14.53
C ALA A 46 -17.09 -0.15 15.31
N THR A 47 -17.00 -1.39 14.83
CA THR A 47 -17.64 -2.57 15.43
C THR A 47 -16.64 -3.71 15.55
N ILE A 48 -16.54 -4.32 16.73
CA ILE A 48 -15.78 -5.56 16.88
C ILE A 48 -16.68 -6.71 16.46
N GLN A 49 -16.30 -7.41 15.37
CA GLN A 49 -17.08 -8.51 14.82
C GLN A 49 -17.30 -9.61 15.86
N ASN A 50 -18.43 -10.32 15.75
CA ASN A 50 -18.88 -11.35 16.68
C ASN A 50 -19.15 -10.86 18.12
N THR A 51 -19.21 -9.54 18.33
CA THR A 51 -19.61 -8.91 19.58
C THR A 51 -20.70 -7.86 19.32
N THR A 52 -21.35 -7.40 20.38
CA THR A 52 -22.29 -6.27 20.32
C THR A 52 -21.58 -4.92 20.56
N SER A 53 -20.25 -4.93 20.61
CA SER A 53 -19.47 -3.74 20.92
C SER A 53 -19.32 -2.86 19.68
N THR A 54 -19.98 -1.72 19.71
CA THR A 54 -19.94 -0.72 18.64
C THR A 54 -19.64 0.64 19.25
N LYS A 55 -18.77 1.42 18.60
CA LYS A 55 -18.41 2.79 18.96
C LYS A 55 -18.47 3.68 17.72
N MET A 56 -18.75 4.96 17.94
CA MET A 56 -18.72 6.00 16.90
C MET A 56 -17.53 6.93 17.14
N THR A 57 -16.94 7.41 16.05
CA THR A 57 -15.89 8.43 16.15
C THR A 57 -16.48 9.77 16.56
N ASN A 58 -15.72 10.53 17.35
CA ASN A 58 -16.04 11.89 17.75
C ASN A 58 -15.64 12.90 16.64
N ALA A 59 -15.82 14.22 16.90
CA ALA A 59 -15.46 15.29 15.97
C ALA A 59 -13.96 15.32 15.59
N GLN A 60 -13.09 14.70 16.38
CA GLN A 60 -11.67 14.55 16.08
C GLN A 60 -11.35 13.23 15.36
N GLY A 61 -12.39 12.47 14.98
CA GLY A 61 -12.26 11.18 14.32
C GLY A 61 -11.79 10.05 15.22
N ILE A 62 -11.82 10.21 16.55
CA ILE A 62 -11.28 9.25 17.50
C ILE A 62 -12.40 8.35 18.03
N PHE A 63 -12.15 7.04 18.07
CA PHE A 63 -12.95 6.06 18.78
C PHE A 63 -12.12 5.37 19.87
N VAL A 64 -12.81 4.91 20.93
CA VAL A 64 -12.19 4.15 22.02
C VAL A 64 -13.10 2.99 22.40
N PHE A 65 -12.55 1.78 22.37
CA PHE A 65 -13.15 0.60 22.98
C PHE A 65 -12.47 0.34 24.33
N GLU A 66 -13.28 0.11 25.33
CA GLU A 66 -12.85 -0.33 26.66
C GLU A 66 -13.36 -1.75 26.89
N ASN A 67 -12.67 -2.50 27.73
CA ASN A 67 -13.04 -3.87 28.11
C ASN A 67 -13.11 -4.84 26.90
N VAL A 68 -12.13 -4.76 26.03
CA VAL A 68 -12.06 -5.62 24.85
C VAL A 68 -11.57 -7.02 25.27
N VAL A 69 -12.21 -8.05 24.71
CA VAL A 69 -11.84 -9.44 24.95
C VAL A 69 -10.47 -9.73 24.36
N VAL A 70 -9.63 -10.42 25.14
CA VAL A 70 -8.28 -10.85 24.73
C VAL A 70 -8.34 -11.87 23.60
N GLY A 71 -7.39 -11.79 22.67
CA GLY A 71 -7.25 -12.68 21.52
C GLY A 71 -7.38 -11.97 20.18
N ASN A 72 -7.51 -12.74 19.11
CA ASN A 72 -7.68 -12.20 17.76
C ASN A 72 -9.08 -11.62 17.60
N GLN A 73 -9.14 -10.32 17.32
CA GLN A 73 -10.36 -9.56 17.09
C GLN A 73 -10.38 -9.02 15.67
N LEU A 74 -11.56 -8.95 15.08
CA LEU A 74 -11.78 -8.28 13.80
C LEU A 74 -12.53 -6.98 14.06
N LEU A 75 -11.89 -5.85 13.80
CA LEU A 75 -12.48 -4.53 13.88
C LEU A 75 -12.98 -4.11 12.51
N GLU A 76 -14.26 -3.92 12.40
CA GLU A 76 -14.93 -3.41 11.21
C GLU A 76 -15.22 -1.93 11.36
N ILE A 77 -14.85 -1.14 10.35
CA ILE A 77 -15.06 0.31 10.31
C ILE A 77 -15.91 0.64 9.10
N THR A 78 -17.04 1.28 9.33
CA THR A 78 -18.03 1.64 8.30
C THR A 78 -18.48 3.06 8.45
N SER A 79 -18.67 3.75 7.33
CA SER A 79 -19.26 5.08 7.27
C SER A 79 -20.05 5.23 5.97
N THR A 80 -21.08 6.05 5.99
CA THR A 80 -21.88 6.34 4.78
C THR A 80 -21.02 7.09 3.76
N GLY A 81 -20.93 6.56 2.54
CA GLY A 81 -20.10 7.13 1.47
C GLY A 81 -18.63 6.76 1.54
N TYR A 82 -18.26 5.78 2.37
CA TYR A 82 -16.90 5.27 2.48
C TYR A 82 -16.84 3.76 2.36
N SER A 83 -15.75 3.26 1.79
CA SER A 83 -15.49 1.84 1.68
C SER A 83 -15.28 1.22 3.06
N ARG A 84 -15.93 0.08 3.29
CA ARG A 84 -15.80 -0.69 4.52
C ARG A 84 -14.38 -1.19 4.71
N GLN A 85 -13.84 -1.04 5.93
CA GLN A 85 -12.55 -1.59 6.29
C GLN A 85 -12.67 -2.65 7.40
N ILE A 86 -11.83 -3.69 7.31
CA ILE A 86 -11.73 -4.74 8.32
C ILE A 86 -10.27 -4.89 8.73
N LEU A 87 -9.99 -4.70 10.01
CA LEU A 87 -8.66 -4.81 10.60
C LEU A 87 -8.60 -6.04 11.51
N SER A 88 -7.60 -6.90 11.32
CA SER A 88 -7.32 -8.00 12.23
C SER A 88 -6.37 -7.52 13.33
N LEU A 89 -6.77 -7.67 14.58
CA LEU A 89 -6.07 -7.16 15.75
C LEU A 89 -5.79 -8.29 16.74
N GLU A 90 -4.59 -8.34 17.28
CA GLU A 90 -4.25 -9.22 18.39
C GLU A 90 -4.27 -8.41 19.69
N VAL A 91 -5.25 -8.68 20.54
CA VAL A 91 -5.46 -7.97 21.81
C VAL A 91 -4.84 -8.77 22.93
N SER A 92 -3.82 -8.23 23.59
CA SER A 92 -3.19 -8.81 24.77
C SER A 92 -3.85 -8.32 26.06
N GLU A 93 -3.77 -9.10 27.13
CA GLU A 93 -4.37 -8.78 28.42
C GLU A 93 -3.77 -7.49 29.02
N GLY A 94 -4.62 -6.56 29.39
CA GLY A 94 -4.23 -5.28 29.99
C GLY A 94 -3.51 -4.33 29.05
N ALA A 95 -3.51 -4.61 27.75
CA ALA A 95 -2.87 -3.75 26.75
C ALA A 95 -3.79 -2.59 26.31
N ALA A 96 -3.21 -1.40 26.18
CA ALA A 96 -3.80 -0.29 25.46
C ALA A 96 -3.27 -0.30 24.03
N LEU A 97 -4.06 -0.81 23.08
CA LEU A 97 -3.69 -0.90 21.66
C LEU A 97 -4.08 0.40 20.95
N ASP A 98 -3.10 1.14 20.50
CA ASP A 98 -3.30 2.32 19.63
C ASP A 98 -3.09 1.92 18.16
N LEU A 99 -4.14 2.00 17.37
CA LEU A 99 -4.12 1.68 15.94
C LEU A 99 -3.58 2.83 15.08
N GLY A 100 -3.31 3.99 15.70
CA GLY A 100 -2.88 5.18 14.99
C GLY A 100 -3.97 5.74 14.08
N VAL A 101 -3.57 6.17 12.88
CA VAL A 101 -4.49 6.78 11.89
C VAL A 101 -4.98 5.71 10.92
N ILE A 102 -6.29 5.55 10.86
CA ILE A 102 -7.00 4.67 9.93
C ILE A 102 -7.57 5.56 8.82
N VAL A 103 -7.17 5.29 7.60
CA VAL A 103 -7.58 6.08 6.43
C VAL A 103 -8.77 5.40 5.77
N MET A 104 -9.88 6.10 5.60
CA MET A 104 -11.04 5.61 4.87
C MET A 104 -11.12 6.24 3.49
N GLU A 105 -11.44 5.42 2.49
CA GLU A 105 -11.65 5.84 1.12
C GLU A 105 -13.14 6.06 0.83
N GLU A 106 -13.48 7.11 0.07
CA GLU A 106 -14.85 7.35 -0.36
C GLU A 106 -15.36 6.17 -1.19
N ASP A 107 -16.58 5.72 -0.86
CA ASP A 107 -17.28 4.69 -1.63
C ASP A 107 -17.88 5.33 -2.88
N MET A 108 -17.20 5.20 -3.99
CA MET A 108 -17.63 5.75 -5.27
C MET A 108 -18.84 4.98 -5.80
N THR A 109 -19.76 5.67 -6.47
CA THR A 109 -20.93 5.04 -7.09
C THR A 109 -20.52 3.91 -8.03
N SER A 110 -21.37 2.90 -8.22
CA SER A 110 -21.08 1.69 -9.01
C SER A 110 -20.51 1.97 -10.41
N GLU A 111 -20.90 3.06 -11.04
CA GLU A 111 -20.36 3.47 -12.36
C GLU A 111 -18.92 3.99 -12.27
N GLN A 112 -18.59 4.72 -11.21
CA GLN A 112 -17.21 5.16 -10.97
C GLN A 112 -16.32 4.02 -10.51
N GLN A 113 -16.83 3.09 -9.69
CA GLN A 113 -16.10 1.89 -9.27
C GLN A 113 -15.74 0.95 -10.43
N LEU A 114 -16.53 0.92 -11.49
CA LEU A 114 -16.21 0.14 -12.70
C LEU A 114 -15.04 0.72 -13.49
N SER A 115 -14.78 2.01 -13.37
CA SER A 115 -13.75 2.73 -14.12
C SER A 115 -12.52 3.09 -13.30
N LEU A 116 -12.62 3.08 -11.97
CA LEU A 116 -11.55 3.42 -11.03
C LEU A 116 -11.07 2.18 -10.28
N ILE A 117 -9.77 1.96 -10.29
CA ILE A 117 -9.10 0.95 -9.47
C ILE A 117 -8.08 1.69 -8.60
N THR A 118 -8.32 1.71 -7.31
CA THR A 118 -7.37 2.25 -6.33
C THR A 118 -6.70 1.09 -5.62
N ILE A 119 -5.37 1.10 -5.59
CA ILE A 119 -4.58 0.12 -4.87
C ILE A 119 -3.76 0.85 -3.82
N THR A 120 -4.03 0.52 -2.59
CA THR A 120 -3.31 1.04 -1.43
C THR A 120 -2.30 0.03 -0.93
N GLU A 121 -1.40 0.47 -0.06
CA GLU A 121 -0.43 -0.41 0.59
C GLU A 121 -1.09 -1.54 1.39
N ASN A 122 -2.30 -1.31 1.91
CA ASN A 122 -3.06 -2.29 2.65
C ASN A 122 -3.62 -3.43 1.76
N ASP A 123 -3.96 -3.12 0.51
CA ASP A 123 -4.55 -4.09 -0.43
C ASP A 123 -3.51 -5.05 -1.00
N LEU A 124 -2.25 -4.64 -1.03
CA LEU A 124 -1.16 -5.45 -1.58
C LEU A 124 -0.65 -6.52 -0.62
N GLY A 125 -1.14 -6.58 0.61
CA GLY A 125 -0.74 -7.56 1.63
C GLY A 125 0.76 -7.59 1.90
N ASP A 126 1.21 -8.49 2.77
CA ASP A 126 2.64 -8.74 3.00
C ASP A 126 3.30 -9.57 1.89
N ASP A 127 2.52 -10.07 0.92
CA ASP A 127 3.02 -10.87 -0.18
C ASP A 127 3.70 -10.00 -1.24
N ASN A 128 5.00 -10.06 -1.22
CA ASN A 128 5.95 -9.28 -2.02
C ASN A 128 5.94 -9.57 -3.52
N SER A 129 5.10 -10.49 -3.98
CA SER A 129 5.14 -10.98 -5.35
C SER A 129 4.52 -10.03 -6.38
N GLY A 130 3.69 -9.09 -5.94
CA GLY A 130 2.94 -8.20 -6.85
C GLY A 130 3.65 -6.94 -7.30
N SER A 131 4.81 -6.63 -6.75
CA SER A 131 5.33 -5.26 -6.81
C SER A 131 6.09 -4.88 -8.09
N GLU A 132 6.48 -5.81 -8.91
CA GLU A 132 7.06 -5.50 -10.23
C GLU A 132 6.14 -5.82 -11.40
N SER A 133 5.15 -6.63 -11.17
CA SER A 133 4.15 -6.90 -12.17
C SER A 133 2.94 -6.02 -11.89
N THR A 134 2.44 -5.40 -12.91
CA THR A 134 1.09 -4.87 -12.95
C THR A 134 0.04 -5.99 -12.77
N SER A 135 0.48 -7.24 -12.50
CA SER A 135 -0.38 -8.41 -12.41
C SER A 135 -1.39 -8.32 -11.28
N GLY A 136 -1.01 -7.86 -10.09
CA GLY A 136 -1.96 -7.66 -8.99
C GLY A 136 -3.03 -6.61 -9.31
N LEU A 137 -2.63 -5.52 -9.95
CA LEU A 137 -3.53 -4.48 -10.45
C LEU A 137 -4.47 -5.01 -11.51
N LEU A 138 -3.94 -5.81 -12.42
CA LEU A 138 -4.69 -6.40 -13.50
C LEU A 138 -5.69 -7.44 -13.00
N GLN A 139 -5.36 -8.17 -11.93
CA GLN A 139 -6.28 -9.10 -11.29
C GLN A 139 -7.45 -8.39 -10.59
N ALA A 140 -7.22 -7.21 -10.03
CA ALA A 140 -8.27 -6.41 -9.39
C ALA A 140 -9.23 -5.77 -10.41
N THR A 141 -8.81 -5.64 -11.68
CA THR A 141 -9.68 -5.07 -12.72
C THR A 141 -10.81 -6.04 -13.10
N ARG A 142 -11.97 -5.50 -13.46
CA ARG A 142 -13.06 -6.27 -14.05
C ARG A 142 -12.96 -6.43 -15.56
N ASP A 143 -11.96 -5.81 -16.19
CA ASP A 143 -11.70 -5.97 -17.62
C ASP A 143 -11.07 -7.34 -17.90
N VAL A 144 -11.76 -8.18 -18.67
CA VAL A 144 -11.35 -9.57 -18.96
C VAL A 144 -10.01 -9.63 -19.68
N PHE A 145 -9.68 -8.65 -20.52
CA PHE A 145 -8.41 -8.61 -21.24
C PHE A 145 -7.25 -8.30 -20.29
N GLN A 146 -7.46 -7.41 -19.33
CA GLN A 146 -6.48 -7.10 -18.31
C GLN A 146 -6.27 -8.27 -17.34
N GLN A 147 -7.36 -8.93 -16.90
CA GLN A 147 -7.27 -10.13 -16.06
C GLN A 147 -6.47 -11.25 -16.74
N SER A 148 -6.65 -11.43 -18.04
CA SER A 148 -5.91 -12.46 -18.79
C SER A 148 -4.41 -12.19 -18.84
N ALA A 149 -3.98 -10.94 -18.77
CA ALA A 149 -2.57 -10.54 -18.72
C ALA A 149 -1.96 -10.64 -17.31
N ALA A 150 -2.76 -10.89 -16.28
CA ALA A 150 -2.34 -10.90 -14.88
C ALA A 150 -1.47 -12.10 -14.47
N PHE A 151 -1.35 -13.12 -15.32
CA PHE A 151 -0.59 -14.34 -15.03
C PHE A 151 0.89 -14.30 -15.46
N ASN A 152 1.41 -13.12 -15.79
CA ASN A 152 2.81 -13.00 -16.15
C ASN A 152 3.71 -12.86 -14.92
N TRP A 153 4.75 -13.65 -14.86
CA TRP A 153 5.81 -13.55 -13.84
C TRP A 153 6.88 -12.54 -14.30
N GLY A 154 7.05 -11.46 -13.55
CA GLY A 154 8.00 -10.41 -13.86
C GLY A 154 7.36 -9.22 -14.58
N GLN A 155 8.16 -8.45 -15.33
CA GLN A 155 7.66 -7.30 -16.08
C GLN A 155 6.70 -7.73 -17.20
N ALA A 156 5.42 -7.44 -17.02
CA ALA A 156 4.44 -7.62 -18.08
C ALA A 156 4.40 -6.37 -18.98
N ARG A 157 4.62 -6.56 -20.26
CA ARG A 157 4.38 -5.55 -21.28
C ARG A 157 3.31 -6.09 -22.23
N PHE A 158 2.13 -5.53 -22.15
CA PHE A 158 1.04 -5.90 -23.02
C PHE A 158 0.29 -4.65 -23.49
N ARG A 159 -0.39 -4.81 -24.60
CA ARG A 159 -1.24 -3.76 -25.16
C ARG A 159 -2.66 -3.97 -24.67
N ILE A 160 -3.16 -3.04 -23.87
CA ILE A 160 -4.54 -3.06 -23.43
C ILE A 160 -5.43 -2.83 -24.65
N ARG A 161 -6.32 -3.77 -24.95
CA ARG A 161 -7.21 -3.70 -26.12
C ARG A 161 -6.49 -3.46 -27.46
N GLY A 162 -5.23 -3.91 -27.56
CA GLY A 162 -4.40 -3.68 -28.74
C GLY A 162 -3.82 -2.27 -28.90
N LEU A 163 -4.12 -1.35 -27.99
CA LEU A 163 -3.62 0.02 -28.01
C LEU A 163 -2.24 0.12 -27.34
N ASP A 164 -1.42 1.03 -27.83
CA ASP A 164 -0.12 1.35 -27.25
C ASP A 164 -0.25 2.27 -26.02
N ASN A 165 0.76 2.25 -25.14
CA ASN A 165 0.78 3.05 -23.92
C ASN A 165 0.75 4.57 -24.14
N GLU A 166 1.01 5.04 -25.34
CA GLU A 166 0.86 6.46 -25.74
C GLU A 166 -0.57 6.98 -25.64
N TYR A 167 -1.57 6.07 -25.64
CA TYR A 167 -2.99 6.40 -25.50
C TYR A 167 -3.47 6.42 -24.05
N GLY A 168 -2.60 6.13 -23.10
CA GLY A 168 -2.83 6.28 -21.66
C GLY A 168 -2.08 7.46 -21.08
N ARG A 169 -2.35 7.77 -19.82
CA ARG A 169 -1.65 8.82 -19.09
C ARG A 169 -1.06 8.23 -17.80
N THR A 170 0.24 8.43 -17.57
CA THR A 170 0.88 8.05 -16.32
C THR A 170 1.31 9.32 -15.59
N MET A 171 0.93 9.42 -14.32
CA MET A 171 1.21 10.59 -13.49
C MET A 171 1.83 10.17 -12.15
N ILE A 172 2.66 11.03 -11.60
CA ILE A 172 3.19 10.92 -10.23
C ILE A 172 2.85 12.22 -9.51
N ASN A 173 2.01 12.14 -8.47
CA ASN A 173 1.50 13.30 -7.73
C ASN A 173 0.92 14.38 -8.66
N GLY A 174 0.16 13.99 -9.67
CA GLY A 174 -0.44 14.89 -10.65
C GLY A 174 0.50 15.39 -11.74
N VAL A 175 1.78 14.99 -11.74
CA VAL A 175 2.75 15.39 -12.76
C VAL A 175 2.80 14.33 -13.87
N PRO A 176 2.52 14.69 -15.15
CA PRO A 176 2.63 13.75 -16.27
C PRO A 176 4.06 13.24 -16.46
N MET A 177 4.19 11.93 -16.57
CA MET A 177 5.47 11.23 -16.73
C MET A 177 5.68 10.72 -18.14
N ASP A 178 4.75 11.03 -19.03
CA ASP A 178 4.81 10.65 -20.44
C ASP A 178 5.85 11.51 -21.17
N LYS A 179 6.64 10.87 -22.03
CA LYS A 179 7.64 11.58 -22.85
C LYS A 179 6.95 12.46 -23.89
N ILE A 180 7.42 13.68 -24.04
CA ILE A 180 6.81 14.69 -24.93
C ILE A 180 6.82 14.26 -26.41
N TYR A 181 7.81 13.48 -26.81
CA TYR A 181 8.00 13.16 -28.25
C TYR A 181 7.23 11.93 -28.73
N ASP A 182 6.84 11.01 -27.81
CA ASP A 182 6.14 9.77 -28.16
C ASP A 182 4.94 9.44 -27.26
N GLY A 183 4.65 10.27 -26.27
CA GLY A 183 3.52 10.09 -25.35
C GLY A 183 3.62 8.86 -24.43
N ARG A 184 4.75 8.16 -24.42
CA ARG A 184 4.93 6.92 -23.64
C ARG A 184 5.65 7.18 -22.34
N PRO A 185 5.23 6.58 -21.24
CA PRO A 185 5.97 6.70 -20.00
C PRO A 185 7.33 6.00 -20.07
N GLN A 186 8.35 6.62 -19.48
CA GLN A 186 9.67 6.01 -19.36
C GLN A 186 9.78 5.32 -17.99
N TRP A 187 9.24 4.12 -17.89
CA TRP A 187 9.15 3.34 -16.66
C TRP A 187 10.48 3.14 -15.92
N SER A 188 11.60 3.19 -16.63
CA SER A 188 12.94 3.08 -16.03
C SER A 188 13.29 4.26 -15.13
N ASN A 189 12.64 5.42 -15.28
CA ASN A 189 12.92 6.61 -14.46
C ASN A 189 12.53 6.43 -12.99
N TRP A 190 11.64 5.50 -12.70
CA TRP A 190 11.25 5.11 -11.33
C TRP A 190 11.26 3.60 -11.10
N GLY A 191 11.97 2.88 -12.00
CA GLY A 191 12.07 1.43 -11.93
C GLY A 191 12.79 0.95 -10.68
N GLY A 192 12.29 -0.12 -10.07
CA GLY A 192 12.87 -0.74 -8.87
C GLY A 192 12.52 -0.04 -7.56
N LEU A 193 11.58 0.89 -7.58
CA LEU A 193 11.05 1.60 -6.40
C LEU A 193 9.64 1.12 -6.07
N ASN A 194 9.41 -0.17 -6.12
CA ASN A 194 8.08 -0.75 -6.05
C ASN A 194 7.35 -0.42 -4.75
N ASP A 195 8.05 -0.39 -3.60
CA ASP A 195 7.43 0.02 -2.35
C ASP A 195 7.02 1.49 -2.36
N ALA A 196 7.81 2.35 -3.02
CA ALA A 196 7.50 3.76 -3.15
C ALA A 196 6.36 4.05 -4.14
N THR A 197 6.16 3.18 -5.12
CA THR A 197 5.14 3.35 -6.17
C THR A 197 3.93 2.45 -5.98
N ARG A 198 3.66 1.97 -4.76
CA ARG A 198 2.57 1.04 -4.46
C ARG A 198 1.19 1.67 -4.50
N ASN A 199 1.10 2.91 -4.03
CA ASN A 199 -0.18 3.60 -3.94
C ASN A 199 -0.53 4.14 -5.32
N GLN A 200 -1.40 3.43 -6.01
CA GLN A 200 -1.75 3.70 -7.40
C GLN A 200 -3.26 3.75 -7.57
N GLU A 201 -3.69 4.65 -8.40
CA GLU A 201 -5.07 4.80 -8.83
C GLU A 201 -5.16 4.64 -10.35
N PHE A 202 -6.08 3.84 -10.81
CA PHE A 202 -6.32 3.61 -12.23
C PHE A 202 -7.73 4.01 -12.61
N THR A 203 -7.84 4.85 -13.63
CA THR A 203 -9.12 5.12 -14.29
C THR A 203 -9.13 4.52 -15.68
N MET A 204 -10.29 4.13 -16.16
CA MET A 204 -10.45 3.51 -17.47
C MET A 204 -11.05 4.49 -18.47
N GLY A 205 -10.44 4.53 -19.68
CA GLY A 205 -10.93 5.38 -20.76
C GLY A 205 -10.92 6.86 -20.39
N THR A 206 -11.99 7.56 -20.67
CA THR A 206 -12.14 9.00 -20.38
C THR A 206 -12.70 9.29 -19.00
N ALA A 207 -12.72 8.31 -18.11
CA ALA A 207 -13.14 8.56 -16.72
C ALA A 207 -12.21 9.59 -16.07
N PRO A 208 -12.76 10.56 -15.33
CA PRO A 208 -11.94 11.57 -14.68
C PRO A 208 -11.12 10.97 -13.54
N SER A 209 -9.89 11.43 -13.39
CA SER A 209 -9.08 11.27 -12.20
C SER A 209 -8.95 12.63 -11.49
N ASP A 210 -8.30 12.67 -10.34
CA ASP A 210 -8.13 13.93 -9.59
C ASP A 210 -7.39 15.02 -10.39
N TYR A 211 -6.61 14.65 -11.42
CA TYR A 211 -5.73 15.56 -12.14
C TYR A 211 -6.00 15.65 -13.65
N THR A 212 -6.74 14.70 -14.22
CA THR A 212 -6.95 14.64 -15.67
C THR A 212 -8.23 13.90 -16.03
N PHE A 213 -8.72 14.13 -17.23
CA PHE A 213 -9.84 13.39 -17.82
C PHE A 213 -9.40 12.08 -18.51
N GLY A 214 -8.13 11.70 -18.37
CA GLY A 214 -7.61 10.46 -18.93
C GLY A 214 -7.35 10.51 -20.43
N GLY A 215 -7.30 9.33 -21.03
CA GLY A 215 -7.10 9.09 -22.47
C GLY A 215 -7.84 7.81 -22.87
N ALA A 216 -7.62 7.30 -24.08
CA ALA A 216 -8.29 6.09 -24.56
C ALA A 216 -8.04 4.87 -23.65
N LEU A 217 -6.87 4.77 -23.01
CA LEU A 217 -6.51 3.73 -22.04
C LEU A 217 -6.74 4.15 -20.58
N GLY A 218 -7.14 5.41 -20.33
CA GLY A 218 -7.32 5.93 -19.00
C GLY A 218 -6.05 6.54 -18.39
N THR A 219 -6.02 6.62 -17.06
CA THR A 219 -4.94 7.24 -16.29
C THR A 219 -4.44 6.30 -15.22
N GLN A 220 -3.14 6.27 -15.04
CA GLN A 220 -2.46 5.70 -13.88
C GLN A 220 -1.89 6.86 -13.07
N GLU A 221 -2.41 7.08 -11.86
CA GLU A 221 -1.88 8.02 -10.89
C GLU A 221 -1.10 7.27 -9.83
N ILE A 222 0.15 7.67 -9.61
CA ILE A 222 1.02 7.13 -8.56
C ILE A 222 1.15 8.19 -7.47
N ASN A 223 0.56 7.92 -6.33
CA ASN A 223 0.64 8.82 -5.18
C ASN A 223 1.89 8.47 -4.35
N THR A 224 2.81 9.42 -4.22
CA THR A 224 4.06 9.25 -3.46
C THR A 224 4.20 10.23 -2.29
N ARG A 225 3.09 10.75 -1.78
CA ARG A 225 3.08 11.61 -0.60
C ARG A 225 3.51 10.82 0.63
N ALA A 226 4.32 11.44 1.48
CA ALA A 226 4.91 10.73 2.62
C ALA A 226 3.88 10.30 3.67
N SER A 227 2.74 11.00 3.76
CA SER A 227 1.69 10.71 4.75
C SER A 227 0.89 9.43 4.49
N ILE A 228 0.88 8.93 3.25
CA ILE A 228 0.05 7.78 2.89
C ILE A 228 0.72 6.44 3.18
N TYR A 229 2.03 6.43 3.44
CA TYR A 229 2.75 5.19 3.72
C TYR A 229 2.52 4.74 5.16
N ARG A 230 2.34 3.43 5.32
CA ARG A 230 2.27 2.80 6.63
C ARG A 230 3.60 3.00 7.36
N PRO A 231 3.60 3.51 8.59
CA PRO A 231 4.83 3.69 9.37
C PRO A 231 5.56 2.37 9.60
N GLY A 232 6.87 2.40 9.48
CA GLY A 232 7.73 1.25 9.75
C GLY A 232 8.86 1.08 8.75
N SER A 233 9.58 -0.02 8.92
CA SER A 233 10.67 -0.42 8.03
C SER A 233 10.29 -1.70 7.31
N ARG A 234 10.60 -1.77 6.03
CA ARG A 234 10.45 -2.97 5.20
C ARG A 234 11.74 -3.26 4.48
N ILE A 235 12.15 -4.51 4.49
CA ILE A 235 13.24 -5.01 3.66
C ILE A 235 12.70 -6.18 2.86
N SER A 236 12.89 -6.14 1.55
CA SER A 236 12.48 -7.21 0.65
C SER A 236 13.65 -7.72 -0.17
N PHE A 237 13.65 -9.01 -0.39
CA PHE A 237 14.56 -9.69 -1.30
C PHE A 237 13.74 -10.61 -2.20
N SER A 238 14.01 -10.59 -3.49
CA SER A 238 13.37 -11.48 -4.44
C SER A 238 14.33 -11.91 -5.54
N GLY A 239 14.18 -13.15 -5.97
CA GLY A 239 14.84 -13.71 -7.16
C GLY A 239 13.90 -13.69 -8.35
N THR A 240 14.46 -13.61 -9.55
CA THR A 240 13.74 -13.73 -10.81
C THR A 240 14.66 -14.33 -11.87
N ASN A 241 14.10 -14.87 -12.91
CA ASN A 241 14.81 -15.48 -14.03
C ASN A 241 14.60 -14.72 -15.34
N THR A 242 14.21 -13.43 -15.27
CA THR A 242 13.97 -12.62 -16.46
C THR A 242 15.15 -11.68 -16.73
N ASN A 243 15.01 -10.39 -16.46
CA ASN A 243 16.03 -9.39 -16.79
C ASN A 243 17.17 -9.33 -15.77
N TYR A 244 16.91 -9.73 -14.52
CA TYR A 244 17.90 -9.76 -13.43
C TYR A 244 17.69 -11.00 -12.57
N ASN A 245 18.72 -11.38 -11.80
CA ASN A 245 18.69 -12.59 -10.99
C ASN A 245 18.13 -12.33 -9.60
N TRP A 246 18.41 -11.17 -9.05
CA TRP A 246 17.90 -10.80 -7.73
C TRP A 246 17.67 -9.29 -7.60
N ARG A 247 16.80 -8.98 -6.66
CA ARG A 247 16.48 -7.65 -6.21
C ARG A 247 16.51 -7.59 -4.69
N MET A 248 17.07 -6.51 -4.16
CA MET A 248 16.97 -6.16 -2.75
C MET A 248 16.46 -4.72 -2.65
N MET A 249 15.54 -4.50 -1.73
CA MET A 249 14.96 -3.17 -1.50
C MET A 249 14.72 -2.96 -0.01
N GLY A 250 14.99 -1.75 0.47
CA GLY A 250 14.70 -1.32 1.82
C GLY A 250 13.92 0.00 1.81
N THR A 251 12.84 0.07 2.58
CA THR A 251 11.99 1.25 2.70
C THR A 251 11.74 1.54 4.16
N TYR A 252 11.80 2.81 4.52
CA TYR A 252 11.44 3.32 5.83
C TYR A 252 10.43 4.46 5.69
N ALA A 253 9.32 4.39 6.43
CA ALA A 253 8.31 5.42 6.51
C ALA A 253 8.10 5.83 7.98
N SER A 254 8.13 7.14 8.24
CA SER A 254 7.94 7.65 9.61
C SER A 254 6.48 7.67 10.05
N GLY A 255 5.55 7.74 9.09
CA GLY A 255 4.20 8.21 9.34
C GLY A 255 4.16 9.70 9.67
N MET A 256 2.96 10.23 9.85
CA MET A 256 2.75 11.64 10.22
C MET A 256 2.97 11.83 11.72
N ASP A 257 3.90 12.69 12.09
CA ASP A 257 4.18 13.03 13.48
C ASP A 257 3.19 14.08 14.03
N LYS A 258 3.26 14.33 15.35
CA LYS A 258 2.42 15.33 16.04
C LYS A 258 2.63 16.76 15.54
N ASN A 259 3.78 17.03 14.93
CA ASN A 259 4.11 18.32 14.36
C ASN A 259 3.71 18.42 12.88
N GLY A 260 3.07 17.40 12.33
CA GLY A 260 2.63 17.35 10.94
C GLY A 260 3.76 17.08 9.94
N TRP A 261 4.83 16.41 10.33
CA TRP A 261 5.87 15.93 9.43
C TRP A 261 5.71 14.45 9.13
N ALA A 262 5.91 14.08 7.88
CA ALA A 262 6.08 12.71 7.45
C ALA A 262 7.25 12.62 6.48
N TYR A 263 8.00 11.50 6.52
CA TYR A 263 9.05 11.25 5.54
C TYR A 263 9.15 9.75 5.23
N VAL A 264 9.53 9.48 3.98
CA VAL A 264 9.75 8.13 3.47
C VAL A 264 11.05 8.12 2.69
N ILE A 265 11.85 7.09 2.91
CA ILE A 265 13.08 6.84 2.18
C ILE A 265 13.05 5.40 1.70
N SER A 266 13.38 5.18 0.42
CA SER A 266 13.51 3.84 -0.15
C SER A 266 14.78 3.75 -0.99
N ALA A 267 15.44 2.60 -0.94
CA ALA A 267 16.59 2.28 -1.78
C ALA A 267 16.48 0.85 -2.28
N GLY A 268 16.82 0.64 -3.55
CA GLY A 268 16.75 -0.66 -4.18
C GLY A 268 17.97 -0.95 -5.07
N ARG A 269 18.35 -2.21 -5.13
CA ARG A 269 19.37 -2.75 -6.03
C ARG A 269 18.80 -3.94 -6.79
N ARG A 270 18.98 -3.95 -8.10
CA ARG A 270 18.71 -5.09 -8.98
C ARG A 270 19.99 -5.45 -9.73
N TRP A 271 20.27 -6.73 -9.84
CA TRP A 271 21.52 -7.16 -10.43
C TRP A 271 21.41 -8.53 -11.09
N ALA A 272 22.10 -8.68 -12.22
CA ALA A 272 22.42 -9.93 -12.85
C ALA A 272 23.77 -9.79 -13.54
N GLU A 273 24.62 -10.80 -13.41
CA GLU A 273 25.79 -10.93 -14.27
C GLU A 273 25.35 -11.34 -15.66
N GLU A 274 24.37 -12.23 -15.72
CA GLU A 274 23.72 -12.69 -16.92
C GLU A 274 22.21 -12.86 -16.65
N GLY A 275 21.38 -12.28 -17.52
CA GLY A 275 19.93 -12.41 -17.45
C GLY A 275 19.46 -13.74 -18.07
N TYR A 276 18.19 -13.76 -18.52
CA TYR A 276 17.62 -14.94 -19.17
C TYR A 276 18.33 -15.29 -20.49
N PHE A 277 18.83 -14.28 -21.20
CA PHE A 277 19.61 -14.45 -22.43
C PHE A 277 21.09 -14.28 -22.14
N GLU A 278 21.89 -15.14 -22.75
CA GLU A 278 23.34 -15.10 -22.68
C GLU A 278 23.90 -13.76 -23.15
N GLY A 279 24.92 -13.24 -22.47
CA GLY A 279 25.52 -11.94 -22.76
C GLY A 279 24.71 -10.71 -22.35
N THR A 280 23.60 -10.90 -21.66
CA THR A 280 22.81 -9.78 -21.11
C THR A 280 23.07 -9.57 -19.63
N ASP A 281 23.74 -8.48 -19.28
CA ASP A 281 23.95 -8.06 -17.91
C ASP A 281 22.85 -7.11 -17.43
N TYR A 282 22.68 -6.98 -16.13
CA TYR A 282 21.75 -6.00 -15.53
C TYR A 282 22.31 -5.43 -14.24
N SER A 283 22.37 -4.11 -14.16
CA SER A 283 22.78 -3.40 -12.95
C SER A 283 21.94 -2.13 -12.78
N ALA A 284 21.18 -2.09 -11.71
CA ALA A 284 20.33 -0.92 -11.42
C ALA A 284 20.34 -0.58 -9.94
N ASN A 285 20.42 0.74 -9.66
CA ASN A 285 20.25 1.33 -8.36
C ASN A 285 19.09 2.31 -8.41
N SER A 286 18.27 2.31 -7.37
CA SER A 286 17.12 3.19 -7.29
C SER A 286 17.03 3.79 -5.90
N PHE A 287 16.75 5.09 -5.82
CA PHE A 287 16.58 5.83 -4.57
C PHE A 287 15.32 6.68 -4.66
N PHE A 288 14.60 6.73 -3.56
CA PHE A 288 13.40 7.53 -3.39
C PHE A 288 13.43 8.23 -2.05
N ALA A 289 13.00 9.48 -2.03
CA ALA A 289 12.76 10.22 -0.81
C ALA A 289 11.50 11.08 -0.99
N SER A 290 10.62 11.05 -0.01
CA SER A 290 9.46 11.92 0.08
C SER A 290 9.37 12.52 1.46
N VAL A 291 9.14 13.84 1.53
CA VAL A 291 8.96 14.57 2.78
C VAL A 291 7.71 15.41 2.65
N GLU A 292 6.85 15.32 3.64
CA GLU A 292 5.60 16.05 3.67
C GLU A 292 5.48 16.85 4.97
N LYS A 293 5.02 18.09 4.85
CA LYS A 293 4.66 18.96 5.97
C LYS A 293 3.18 19.34 5.86
N LYS A 294 2.39 18.91 6.82
CA LYS A 294 1.04 19.42 7.00
C LYS A 294 1.11 20.76 7.71
N ILE A 295 0.71 21.82 7.02
CA ILE A 295 0.75 23.21 7.53
C ILE A 295 -0.55 23.54 8.27
N SER A 296 -1.68 23.12 7.70
CA SER A 296 -3.02 23.29 8.28
C SER A 296 -3.90 22.12 7.89
N GLU A 297 -5.18 22.14 8.26
CA GLU A 297 -6.13 21.10 7.86
C GLU A 297 -6.29 21.01 6.34
N ASN A 298 -6.17 22.12 5.63
CA ASN A 298 -6.41 22.22 4.19
C ASN A 298 -5.12 22.38 3.36
N HIS A 299 -3.95 22.54 4.01
CA HIS A 299 -2.70 22.81 3.31
C HIS A 299 -1.58 21.86 3.77
N SER A 300 -0.96 21.22 2.82
CA SER A 300 0.26 20.47 3.01
C SER A 300 1.25 20.77 1.89
N LEU A 301 2.53 20.66 2.20
CA LEU A 301 3.63 20.77 1.25
C LEU A 301 4.32 19.42 1.18
N ASN A 302 4.47 18.90 -0.02
CA ASN A 302 5.17 17.64 -0.26
C ASN A 302 6.34 17.87 -1.21
N PHE A 303 7.48 17.29 -0.89
CA PHE A 303 8.65 17.20 -1.75
C PHE A 303 8.96 15.75 -2.02
N THR A 304 9.06 15.36 -3.29
CA THR A 304 9.41 14.01 -3.72
C THR A 304 10.64 14.05 -4.62
N ALA A 305 11.59 13.18 -4.36
CA ALA A 305 12.78 12.98 -5.17
C ALA A 305 12.92 11.52 -5.57
N ILE A 306 13.20 11.29 -6.85
CA ILE A 306 13.38 9.97 -7.43
C ILE A 306 14.72 9.96 -8.19
N TYR A 307 15.52 8.93 -7.96
CA TYR A 307 16.71 8.65 -8.75
C TYR A 307 16.74 7.17 -9.11
N ALA A 308 16.81 6.87 -10.40
CA ALA A 308 16.89 5.51 -10.89
C ALA A 308 17.94 5.43 -11.99
N GLN A 309 19.02 4.71 -11.72
CA GLN A 309 20.06 4.41 -12.69
C GLN A 309 19.95 2.94 -13.07
N ASN A 310 19.96 2.64 -14.35
CA ASN A 310 20.09 1.28 -14.82
C ASN A 310 21.05 1.16 -16.00
N SER A 311 21.79 0.08 -16.00
CA SER A 311 22.62 -0.40 -17.11
C SER A 311 22.19 -1.82 -17.42
N ARG A 312 22.02 -2.12 -18.69
CA ARG A 312 21.66 -3.48 -19.12
C ARG A 312 22.18 -3.77 -20.50
N GLY A 313 22.69 -4.98 -20.69
CA GLY A 313 22.89 -5.56 -21.99
C GLY A 313 21.54 -5.75 -22.69
N LYS A 314 21.48 -5.52 -23.98
CA LYS A 314 20.30 -5.75 -24.80
C LYS A 314 20.61 -6.84 -25.81
N ASN A 315 19.66 -7.75 -25.95
CA ASN A 315 19.64 -8.63 -27.12
C ASN A 315 18.71 -8.06 -28.18
N SER A 316 18.97 -8.33 -29.41
CA SER A 316 18.09 -8.05 -30.54
C SER A 316 17.61 -9.36 -31.18
N THR A 317 16.42 -9.31 -31.76
CA THR A 317 15.92 -10.42 -32.57
C THR A 317 16.72 -10.48 -33.87
N ASN A 318 17.24 -11.66 -34.19
CA ASN A 318 17.88 -11.94 -35.46
C ASN A 318 16.87 -12.54 -36.46
N SER A 319 17.21 -12.52 -37.74
CA SER A 319 16.48 -13.31 -38.74
C SER A 319 16.71 -14.82 -38.47
N GLU A 320 15.79 -15.66 -38.93
CA GLU A 320 15.90 -17.12 -38.79
C GLU A 320 17.21 -17.65 -39.42
N GLU A 321 17.58 -17.09 -40.55
CA GLU A 321 18.84 -17.46 -41.24
C GLU A 321 20.07 -17.15 -40.39
N VAL A 322 20.10 -16.03 -39.70
CA VAL A 322 21.21 -15.68 -38.79
C VAL A 322 21.23 -16.58 -37.57
N ASN A 323 20.08 -16.95 -37.03
CA ASN A 323 19.98 -17.90 -35.91
C ASN A 323 20.50 -19.27 -36.31
N ASP A 324 20.16 -19.74 -37.52
CA ASP A 324 20.62 -21.05 -38.04
C ASP A 324 22.11 -21.05 -38.28
N LEU A 325 22.67 -19.97 -38.82
CA LEU A 325 24.11 -19.84 -39.08
C LEU A 325 24.91 -19.71 -37.78
N ALA A 326 24.42 -18.96 -36.80
CA ALA A 326 25.11 -18.70 -35.56
C ALA A 326 24.91 -19.82 -34.50
N GLY A 327 23.86 -20.64 -34.65
CA GLY A 327 23.45 -21.63 -33.65
C GLY A 327 22.86 -21.02 -32.38
N ILE A 328 22.59 -19.74 -32.38
CA ILE A 328 21.99 -18.99 -31.27
C ILE A 328 20.79 -18.19 -31.76
N LYS A 329 19.79 -18.02 -30.88
CA LYS A 329 18.53 -17.32 -31.23
C LYS A 329 18.55 -15.81 -30.96
N TYR A 330 19.66 -15.29 -30.46
CA TYR A 330 19.82 -13.87 -30.09
C TYR A 330 21.30 -13.49 -30.14
N ASN A 331 21.56 -12.20 -30.25
CA ASN A 331 22.87 -11.59 -30.05
C ASN A 331 22.77 -10.56 -28.91
N SER A 332 23.80 -10.44 -28.13
CA SER A 332 23.94 -9.49 -27.02
C SER A 332 24.74 -8.25 -27.46
#